data_60bc3141d3ee6e0d1baf688cec4c6fa7
#
_entry.id   60bc3141d3ee6e0d1baf688cec4c6fa7
#
_cell.length_a   1.000
_cell.length_b   1.000
_cell.length_c   1.000
_cell.angle_alpha   90.00
_cell.angle_beta   90.00
_cell.angle_gamma   90.00
#
_symmetry.space_group_name_H-M   'P 1'
#
loop_
_entity.id
_entity.type
_entity.pdbx_description
1 polymer ?
#
loop_
_entity_poly.entity_id
_entity_poly.type
_entity_poly.pdbx_seq_one_letter_code
_entity_poly.pdbx_strand_id
1 'polypeptide(L)'
;RQVARGDLSKKITVDVKGEILELKDTINTMVDQLNGFASEVTRVAREVGTEGKLGGQAEVPGVAGTWADLTDNVNLMADNLTGQVRNIAEVTTAVARGDLSKKITVEVRGEILELKNTINVMVDQLSSFASEVSRVAREVGTEGRLGGQAKVDGVAGIWKDLTDNVNELAAN
;
A
#
# COMPACT_ATOMS: atom_id res chain seq x y z
N ARG A 1 -33.26 8.56 22.26
CA ARG A 1 -32.07 9.06 23.01
C ARG A 1 -30.88 8.08 22.95
N GLN A 2 -31.11 6.77 22.86
CA GLN A 2 -30.03 5.76 22.83
C GLN A 2 -29.27 5.80 21.50
N VAL A 3 -29.96 5.83 20.35
CA VAL A 3 -29.36 5.96 18.99
C VAL A 3 -28.50 7.24 18.91
N ALA A 4 -28.96 8.35 19.47
CA ALA A 4 -28.20 9.60 19.51
C ALA A 4 -26.93 9.54 20.39
N ARG A 5 -26.78 8.49 21.19
CA ARG A 5 -25.58 8.21 21.98
C ARG A 5 -24.71 7.10 21.39
N GLY A 6 -25.05 6.65 20.17
CA GLY A 6 -24.33 5.61 19.46
C GLY A 6 -24.78 4.18 19.76
N ASP A 7 -25.83 3.97 20.56
CA ASP A 7 -26.41 2.63 20.76
C ASP A 7 -27.36 2.30 19.58
N LEU A 8 -26.83 1.63 18.58
CA LEU A 8 -27.56 1.19 17.39
C LEU A 8 -28.21 -0.19 17.53
N SER A 9 -28.19 -0.78 18.73
CA SER A 9 -28.82 -2.07 19.01
C SER A 9 -30.32 -1.96 19.25
N LYS A 10 -30.84 -0.77 19.49
CA LYS A 10 -32.21 -0.51 19.91
C LYS A 10 -33.11 -0.11 18.76
N LYS A 11 -34.25 -0.78 18.65
CA LYS A 11 -35.32 -0.49 17.69
C LYS A 11 -36.62 -0.08 18.37
N ILE A 12 -37.50 0.53 17.60
CA ILE A 12 -38.86 0.82 18.02
C ILE A 12 -39.67 -0.47 17.92
N THR A 13 -40.21 -0.96 19.04
CA THR A 13 -40.94 -2.26 19.13
C THR A 13 -42.43 -2.08 19.41
N VAL A 14 -42.90 -0.85 19.70
CA VAL A 14 -44.33 -0.57 19.98
C VAL A 14 -45.21 -0.95 18.79
N ASP A 15 -46.38 -1.50 19.07
CA ASP A 15 -47.36 -1.80 18.05
C ASP A 15 -48.10 -0.52 17.65
N VAL A 16 -48.01 -0.14 16.36
CA VAL A 16 -48.53 1.07 15.78
C VAL A 16 -49.10 0.79 14.39
N LYS A 17 -49.97 1.67 13.88
CA LYS A 17 -50.63 1.54 12.58
C LYS A 17 -50.58 2.85 11.79
N GLY A 18 -50.88 2.75 10.48
CA GLY A 18 -50.93 3.91 9.59
C GLY A 18 -49.56 4.60 9.43
N GLU A 19 -49.58 5.92 9.33
CA GLU A 19 -48.37 6.74 9.12
C GLU A 19 -47.32 6.59 10.23
N ILE A 20 -47.78 6.26 11.46
CA ILE A 20 -46.84 6.01 12.60
C ILE A 20 -46.10 4.69 12.37
N LEU A 21 -46.71 3.69 11.73
CA LEU A 21 -46.05 2.45 11.36
C LEU A 21 -44.97 2.72 10.29
N GLU A 22 -45.27 3.51 9.27
CA GLU A 22 -44.27 3.93 8.27
C GLU A 22 -43.08 4.66 8.89
N LEU A 23 -43.35 5.56 9.84
CA LEU A 23 -42.31 6.27 10.58
C LEU A 23 -41.44 5.30 11.41
N LYS A 24 -42.07 4.36 12.11
CA LYS A 24 -41.38 3.30 12.86
C LYS A 24 -40.45 2.48 11.97
N ASP A 25 -40.98 2.01 10.84
CA ASP A 25 -40.24 1.17 9.90
C ASP A 25 -39.08 1.95 9.27
N THR A 26 -39.30 3.19 8.90
CA THR A 26 -38.26 4.09 8.37
C THR A 26 -37.13 4.29 9.39
N ILE A 27 -37.48 4.58 10.66
CA ILE A 27 -36.48 4.77 11.72
C ILE A 27 -35.73 3.45 11.98
N ASN A 28 -36.41 2.33 12.04
CA ASN A 28 -35.77 1.03 12.27
C ASN A 28 -34.83 0.65 11.12
N THR A 29 -35.24 0.90 9.87
CA THR A 29 -34.38 0.71 8.68
C THR A 29 -33.15 1.60 8.74
N MET A 30 -33.30 2.88 9.11
CA MET A 30 -32.19 3.80 9.30
C MET A 30 -31.21 3.30 10.38
N VAL A 31 -31.72 2.80 11.50
CA VAL A 31 -30.88 2.23 12.57
C VAL A 31 -30.12 1.00 12.08
N ASP A 32 -30.75 0.13 11.30
CA ASP A 32 -30.10 -1.05 10.71
C ASP A 32 -28.98 -0.66 9.74
N GLN A 33 -29.24 0.31 8.85
CA GLN A 33 -28.22 0.82 7.92
C GLN A 33 -27.04 1.44 8.65
N LEU A 34 -27.29 2.27 9.68
CA LEU A 34 -26.26 2.87 10.52
C LEU A 34 -25.41 1.81 11.23
N ASN A 35 -26.07 0.80 11.80
CA ASN A 35 -25.39 -0.28 12.51
C ASN A 35 -24.53 -1.11 11.54
N GLY A 36 -25.10 -1.49 10.39
CA GLY A 36 -24.36 -2.19 9.34
C GLY A 36 -23.14 -1.42 8.87
N PHE A 37 -23.31 -0.14 8.54
CA PHE A 37 -22.21 0.74 8.14
C PHE A 37 -21.13 0.85 9.22
N ALA A 38 -21.51 1.15 10.47
CA ALA A 38 -20.55 1.30 11.56
C ALA A 38 -19.79 -0.02 11.85
N SER A 39 -20.47 -1.16 11.76
CA SER A 39 -19.86 -2.48 11.95
C SER A 39 -18.86 -2.79 10.83
N GLU A 40 -19.24 -2.61 9.57
CA GLU A 40 -18.40 -2.92 8.42
C GLU A 40 -17.18 -2.00 8.32
N VAL A 41 -17.36 -0.69 8.51
CA VAL A 41 -16.25 0.26 8.54
C VAL A 41 -15.28 -0.07 9.68
N THR A 42 -15.79 -0.41 10.86
CA THR A 42 -14.96 -0.81 11.99
C THR A 42 -14.20 -2.11 11.69
N ARG A 43 -14.85 -3.08 11.03
CA ARG A 43 -14.19 -4.33 10.63
C ARG A 43 -13.07 -4.06 9.63
N VAL A 44 -13.33 -3.32 8.55
CA VAL A 44 -12.30 -2.98 7.54
C VAL A 44 -11.14 -2.19 8.15
N ALA A 45 -11.45 -1.19 8.99
CA ALA A 45 -10.42 -0.41 9.67
C ALA A 45 -9.53 -1.27 10.59
N ARG A 46 -10.10 -2.25 11.27
CA ARG A 46 -9.34 -3.19 12.13
C ARG A 46 -8.50 -4.14 11.28
N GLU A 47 -9.09 -4.76 10.26
CA GLU A 47 -8.40 -5.70 9.38
C GLU A 47 -7.20 -5.04 8.71
N VAL A 48 -7.42 -3.88 8.07
CA VAL A 48 -6.37 -3.16 7.35
C VAL A 48 -5.41 -2.45 8.30
N GLY A 49 -5.94 -1.70 9.27
CA GLY A 49 -5.13 -0.80 10.11
C GLY A 49 -4.44 -1.46 11.29
N THR A 50 -5.01 -2.55 11.84
CA THR A 50 -4.49 -3.20 13.05
C THR A 50 -3.94 -4.60 12.78
N GLU A 51 -4.64 -5.39 11.97
CA GLU A 51 -4.26 -6.78 11.70
C GLU A 51 -3.37 -6.92 10.45
N GLY A 52 -3.22 -5.86 9.65
CA GLY A 52 -2.45 -5.87 8.40
C GLY A 52 -3.05 -6.77 7.31
N LYS A 53 -4.34 -7.11 7.43
CA LYS A 53 -5.06 -7.91 6.44
C LYS A 53 -5.57 -6.99 5.33
N LEU A 54 -4.91 -7.04 4.20
CA LEU A 54 -5.22 -6.19 3.05
C LEU A 54 -6.26 -6.84 2.13
N GLY A 55 -7.16 -6.03 1.57
CA GLY A 55 -8.16 -6.42 0.56
C GLY A 55 -9.56 -6.65 1.12
N GLY A 56 -9.80 -6.36 2.42
CA GLY A 56 -11.14 -6.33 3.00
C GLY A 56 -11.94 -5.14 2.49
N GLN A 57 -13.22 -5.37 2.15
CA GLN A 57 -14.17 -4.33 1.74
C GLN A 57 -15.38 -4.31 2.66
N ALA A 58 -15.96 -3.13 2.87
CA ALA A 58 -17.20 -2.97 3.60
C ALA A 58 -18.38 -3.34 2.70
N GLU A 59 -19.26 -4.20 3.19
CA GLU A 59 -20.50 -4.58 2.51
C GLU A 59 -21.69 -4.19 3.38
N VAL A 60 -22.43 -3.16 2.95
CA VAL A 60 -23.59 -2.66 3.69
C VAL A 60 -24.85 -2.82 2.81
N PRO A 61 -25.66 -3.84 3.02
CA PRO A 61 -26.86 -4.07 2.22
C PRO A 61 -27.86 -2.93 2.34
N GLY A 62 -28.50 -2.56 1.23
CA GLY A 62 -29.63 -1.62 1.19
C GLY A 62 -29.26 -0.16 1.42
N VAL A 63 -28.00 0.21 1.43
CA VAL A 63 -27.59 1.62 1.50
C VAL A 63 -27.73 2.31 0.14
N ALA A 64 -28.09 3.59 0.19
CA ALA A 64 -28.23 4.45 -0.99
C ALA A 64 -27.79 5.88 -0.66
N GLY A 65 -27.62 6.73 -1.67
CA GLY A 65 -27.22 8.11 -1.51
C GLY A 65 -25.92 8.23 -0.71
N THR A 66 -25.86 9.16 0.22
CA THR A 66 -24.65 9.47 1.01
C THR A 66 -24.06 8.25 1.74
N TRP A 67 -24.87 7.30 2.19
CA TRP A 67 -24.39 6.09 2.85
C TRP A 67 -23.68 5.13 1.89
N ALA A 68 -24.17 5.03 0.66
CA ALA A 68 -23.49 4.29 -0.41
C ALA A 68 -22.17 4.98 -0.76
N ASP A 69 -22.18 6.31 -0.95
CA ASP A 69 -20.99 7.09 -1.26
C ASP A 69 -19.89 6.94 -0.16
N LEU A 70 -20.28 6.94 1.11
CA LEU A 70 -19.35 6.72 2.23
C LEU A 70 -18.77 5.30 2.23
N THR A 71 -19.59 4.29 1.94
CA THR A 71 -19.14 2.89 1.83
C THR A 71 -18.16 2.73 0.67
N ASP A 72 -18.47 3.31 -0.48
CA ASP A 72 -17.62 3.29 -1.68
C ASP A 72 -16.28 3.99 -1.43
N ASN A 73 -16.29 5.14 -0.73
CA ASN A 73 -15.06 5.84 -0.37
C ASN A 73 -14.19 5.04 0.61
N VAL A 74 -14.77 4.34 1.57
CA VAL A 74 -14.04 3.43 2.47
C VAL A 74 -13.41 2.29 1.67
N ASN A 75 -14.16 1.69 0.74
CA ASN A 75 -13.68 0.61 -0.11
C ASN A 75 -12.56 1.08 -1.05
N LEU A 76 -12.72 2.25 -1.66
CA LEU A 76 -11.68 2.85 -2.50
C LEU A 76 -10.38 3.11 -1.72
N MET A 77 -10.49 3.61 -0.49
CA MET A 77 -9.33 3.79 0.39
C MET A 77 -8.65 2.44 0.70
N ALA A 78 -9.42 1.41 1.04
CA ALA A 78 -8.89 0.08 1.34
C ALA A 78 -8.22 -0.57 0.12
N ASP A 79 -8.79 -0.42 -1.07
CA ASP A 79 -8.24 -0.93 -2.31
C ASP A 79 -6.95 -0.22 -2.70
N ASN A 80 -6.93 1.11 -2.63
CA ASN A 80 -5.75 1.90 -2.92
C ASN A 80 -4.58 1.51 -1.99
N LEU A 81 -4.84 1.44 -0.69
CA LEU A 81 -3.82 1.03 0.28
C LEU A 81 -3.34 -0.40 0.03
N THR A 82 -4.26 -1.32 -0.27
CA THR A 82 -3.94 -2.71 -0.61
C THR A 82 -3.03 -2.80 -1.83
N GLY A 83 -3.38 -2.11 -2.91
CA GLY A 83 -2.60 -2.10 -4.15
C GLY A 83 -1.20 -1.53 -3.95
N GLN A 84 -1.11 -0.40 -3.23
CA GLN A 84 0.16 0.26 -2.93
C GLN A 84 1.09 -0.63 -2.09
N VAL A 85 0.60 -1.17 -0.98
CA VAL A 85 1.41 -2.02 -0.09
C VAL A 85 1.84 -3.31 -0.78
N ARG A 86 0.94 -3.97 -1.53
CA ARG A 86 1.29 -5.20 -2.27
C ARG A 86 2.35 -4.97 -3.34
N ASN A 87 2.26 -3.86 -4.08
CA ASN A 87 3.26 -3.54 -5.10
C ASN A 87 4.62 -3.21 -4.48
N ILE A 88 4.64 -2.46 -3.36
CA ILE A 88 5.87 -2.21 -2.60
C ILE A 88 6.47 -3.54 -2.09
N ALA A 89 5.65 -4.43 -1.54
CA ALA A 89 6.09 -5.72 -1.03
C ALA A 89 6.63 -6.63 -2.15
N GLU A 90 6.01 -6.61 -3.35
CA GLU A 90 6.49 -7.34 -4.52
C GLU A 90 7.89 -6.88 -4.91
N VAL A 91 8.09 -5.56 -5.07
CA VAL A 91 9.38 -4.99 -5.48
C VAL A 91 10.45 -5.23 -4.43
N THR A 92 10.17 -5.00 -3.16
CA THR A 92 11.13 -5.24 -2.08
C THR A 92 11.50 -6.72 -1.94
N THR A 93 10.54 -7.63 -2.16
CA THR A 93 10.79 -9.07 -2.18
C THR A 93 11.66 -9.48 -3.39
N ALA A 94 11.41 -8.88 -4.56
CA ALA A 94 12.24 -9.09 -5.75
C ALA A 94 13.69 -8.65 -5.50
N VAL A 95 13.88 -7.45 -4.95
CA VAL A 95 15.21 -6.93 -4.56
C VAL A 95 15.92 -7.86 -3.57
N ALA A 96 15.21 -8.35 -2.55
CA ALA A 96 15.76 -9.29 -1.57
C ALA A 96 16.20 -10.63 -2.18
N ARG A 97 15.63 -11.00 -3.33
CA ARG A 97 16.00 -12.21 -4.11
C ARG A 97 17.02 -11.94 -5.20
N GLY A 98 17.52 -10.70 -5.32
CA GLY A 98 18.48 -10.28 -6.35
C GLY A 98 17.85 -9.95 -7.71
N ASP A 99 16.52 -9.90 -7.81
CA ASP A 99 15.83 -9.41 -9.02
C ASP A 99 15.67 -7.88 -8.92
N LEU A 100 16.56 -7.18 -9.58
CA LEU A 100 16.61 -5.71 -9.67
C LEU A 100 15.89 -5.15 -10.92
N SER A 101 15.12 -5.98 -11.60
CA SER A 101 14.34 -5.56 -12.78
C SER A 101 12.98 -4.97 -12.42
N LYS A 102 12.50 -5.20 -11.21
CA LYS A 102 11.17 -4.79 -10.73
C LYS A 102 11.18 -3.38 -10.16
N LYS A 103 10.14 -2.62 -10.46
CA LYS A 103 9.90 -1.27 -9.92
C LYS A 103 8.47 -1.12 -9.44
N ILE A 104 8.26 -0.15 -8.56
CA ILE A 104 6.93 0.25 -8.12
C ILE A 104 6.29 1.03 -9.27
N THR A 105 5.15 0.53 -9.77
CA THR A 105 4.45 1.08 -10.94
C THR A 105 3.09 1.68 -10.61
N VAL A 106 2.51 1.36 -9.43
CA VAL A 106 1.20 1.88 -9.02
C VAL A 106 1.18 3.41 -9.03
N GLU A 107 0.03 3.95 -9.41
CA GLU A 107 -0.20 5.39 -9.30
C GLU A 107 -0.43 5.77 -7.85
N VAL A 108 0.38 6.68 -7.36
CA VAL A 108 0.37 7.14 -5.96
C VAL A 108 0.60 8.64 -5.89
N ARG A 109 0.24 9.26 -4.77
CA ARG A 109 0.37 10.70 -4.53
C ARG A 109 0.95 10.97 -3.15
N GLY A 110 1.38 12.23 -2.91
CA GLY A 110 1.88 12.67 -1.61
C GLY A 110 3.10 11.88 -1.16
N GLU A 111 3.18 11.58 0.12
CA GLU A 111 4.31 10.88 0.74
C GLU A 111 4.56 9.48 0.17
N ILE A 112 3.50 8.79 -0.29
CA ILE A 112 3.66 7.48 -0.95
C ILE A 112 4.36 7.62 -2.30
N LEU A 113 4.18 8.73 -3.02
CA LEU A 113 4.92 9.02 -4.24
C LEU A 113 6.41 9.22 -3.96
N GLU A 114 6.76 9.90 -2.89
CA GLU A 114 8.15 10.08 -2.46
C GLU A 114 8.79 8.72 -2.12
N LEU A 115 8.07 7.86 -1.39
CA LEU A 115 8.49 6.49 -1.09
C LEU A 115 8.71 5.66 -2.37
N LYS A 116 7.76 5.70 -3.31
CA LYS A 116 7.88 5.05 -4.63
C LYS A 116 9.15 5.50 -5.35
N ASN A 117 9.37 6.82 -5.45
CA ASN A 117 10.52 7.38 -6.15
C ASN A 117 11.83 6.96 -5.47
N THR A 118 11.89 7.02 -4.14
CA THR A 118 13.06 6.60 -3.35
C THR A 118 13.39 5.13 -3.56
N ILE A 119 12.40 4.24 -3.50
CA ILE A 119 12.61 2.80 -3.73
C ILE A 119 13.05 2.54 -5.18
N ASN A 120 12.42 3.19 -6.16
CA ASN A 120 12.79 3.01 -7.56
C ASN A 120 14.21 3.49 -7.86
N VAL A 121 14.63 4.63 -7.29
CA VAL A 121 16.03 5.11 -7.37
C VAL A 121 16.99 4.11 -6.71
N MET A 122 16.66 3.58 -5.54
CA MET A 122 17.47 2.56 -4.87
C MET A 122 17.64 1.31 -5.74
N VAL A 123 16.58 0.83 -6.38
CA VAL A 123 16.64 -0.33 -7.30
C VAL A 123 17.55 -0.02 -8.49
N ASP A 124 17.46 1.18 -9.08
CA ASP A 124 18.33 1.59 -10.19
C ASP A 124 19.80 1.63 -9.77
N GLN A 125 20.11 2.22 -8.62
CA GLN A 125 21.48 2.28 -8.10
C GLN A 125 22.05 0.89 -7.82
N LEU A 126 21.27 0.00 -7.18
CA LEU A 126 21.66 -1.39 -6.96
C LEU A 126 21.91 -2.16 -8.26
N SER A 127 21.03 -1.98 -9.25
CA SER A 127 21.17 -2.62 -10.57
C SER A 127 22.42 -2.15 -11.30
N SER A 128 22.65 -0.85 -11.32
CA SER A 128 23.85 -0.24 -11.94
C SER A 128 25.11 -0.70 -11.24
N PHE A 129 25.14 -0.69 -9.91
CA PHE A 129 26.29 -1.16 -9.12
C PHE A 129 26.59 -2.65 -9.40
N ALA A 130 25.59 -3.53 -9.33
CA ALA A 130 25.75 -4.95 -9.59
C ALA A 130 26.26 -5.23 -11.01
N SER A 131 25.72 -4.51 -12.00
CA SER A 131 26.15 -4.62 -13.39
C SER A 131 27.60 -4.19 -13.58
N GLU A 132 27.97 -3.02 -13.05
CA GLU A 132 29.32 -2.48 -13.20
C GLU A 132 30.38 -3.32 -12.46
N VAL A 133 30.09 -3.75 -11.24
CA VAL A 133 30.98 -4.65 -10.49
C VAL A 133 31.18 -5.99 -11.23
N SER A 134 30.09 -6.56 -11.76
CA SER A 134 30.16 -7.79 -12.55
C SER A 134 30.96 -7.62 -13.85
N ARG A 135 30.83 -6.47 -14.51
CA ARG A 135 31.60 -6.13 -15.71
C ARG A 135 33.10 -6.04 -15.38
N VAL A 136 33.45 -5.23 -14.37
CA VAL A 136 34.86 -5.06 -13.95
C VAL A 136 35.47 -6.39 -13.50
N ALA A 137 34.75 -7.18 -12.71
CA ALA A 137 35.23 -8.49 -12.25
C ALA A 137 35.48 -9.45 -13.43
N ARG A 138 34.67 -9.41 -14.49
CA ARG A 138 34.89 -10.23 -15.70
C ARG A 138 36.08 -9.72 -16.50
N GLU A 139 36.19 -8.41 -16.73
CA GLU A 139 37.29 -7.80 -17.47
C GLU A 139 38.64 -8.13 -16.81
N VAL A 140 38.76 -7.93 -15.51
CA VAL A 140 39.99 -8.20 -14.76
C VAL A 140 40.22 -9.70 -14.57
N GLY A 141 39.23 -10.43 -14.08
CA GLY A 141 39.39 -11.82 -13.64
C GLY A 141 39.39 -12.86 -14.75
N THR A 142 38.67 -12.60 -15.85
CA THR A 142 38.52 -13.58 -16.96
C THR A 142 39.26 -13.14 -18.23
N GLU A 143 39.24 -11.85 -18.54
CA GLU A 143 39.81 -11.32 -19.76
C GLU A 143 41.24 -10.77 -19.57
N GLY A 144 41.71 -10.65 -18.32
CA GLY A 144 43.03 -10.10 -17.98
C GLY A 144 43.22 -8.63 -18.36
N ARG A 145 42.12 -7.89 -18.49
CA ARG A 145 42.14 -6.46 -18.82
C ARG A 145 42.16 -5.64 -17.53
N LEU A 146 43.31 -5.09 -17.19
CA LEU A 146 43.46 -4.20 -16.06
C LEU A 146 43.02 -2.76 -16.40
N GLY A 147 42.61 -2.01 -15.36
CA GLY A 147 42.26 -0.58 -15.49
C GLY A 147 40.82 -0.27 -15.89
N GLY A 148 39.96 -1.26 -16.01
CA GLY A 148 38.51 -1.03 -16.13
C GLY A 148 37.94 -0.41 -14.87
N GLN A 149 37.10 0.62 -15.01
CA GLN A 149 36.48 1.31 -13.87
C GLN A 149 34.96 1.14 -13.87
N ALA A 150 34.41 0.82 -12.72
CA ALA A 150 32.97 0.88 -12.48
C ALA A 150 32.49 2.32 -12.40
N LYS A 151 31.40 2.63 -13.12
CA LYS A 151 30.75 3.94 -13.12
C LYS A 151 29.31 3.76 -12.68
N VAL A 152 28.98 4.28 -11.48
CA VAL A 152 27.64 4.25 -10.94
C VAL A 152 27.21 5.68 -10.60
N ASP A 153 26.25 6.18 -11.33
CA ASP A 153 25.79 7.55 -11.17
C ASP A 153 24.92 7.69 -9.91
N GLY A 154 25.01 8.86 -9.26
CA GLY A 154 24.15 9.23 -8.15
C GLY A 154 24.40 8.48 -6.84
N VAL A 155 25.49 7.70 -6.74
CA VAL A 155 25.86 7.01 -5.48
C VAL A 155 26.59 7.93 -4.50
N ALA A 156 26.28 7.75 -3.21
CA ALA A 156 26.88 8.47 -2.11
C ALA A 156 27.12 7.52 -0.92
N GLY A 157 27.89 7.99 0.09
CA GLY A 157 28.17 7.21 1.28
C GLY A 157 28.81 5.86 0.95
N ILE A 158 28.39 4.81 1.61
CA ILE A 158 28.97 3.46 1.47
C ILE A 158 28.94 2.91 0.03
N TRP A 159 27.96 3.29 -0.78
CA TRP A 159 27.88 2.86 -2.19
C TRP A 159 28.99 3.46 -3.04
N LYS A 160 29.32 4.73 -2.75
CA LYS A 160 30.46 5.39 -3.38
C LYS A 160 31.77 4.73 -2.95
N ASP A 161 31.95 4.49 -1.64
CA ASP A 161 33.15 3.85 -1.11
C ASP A 161 33.37 2.46 -1.71
N LEU A 162 32.30 1.66 -1.87
CA LEU A 162 32.37 0.35 -2.51
C LEU A 162 32.75 0.46 -3.99
N THR A 163 32.22 1.44 -4.70
CA THR A 163 32.58 1.69 -6.12
C THR A 163 34.05 2.09 -6.25
N ASP A 164 34.53 2.97 -5.38
CA ASP A 164 35.92 3.41 -5.34
C ASP A 164 36.86 2.25 -5.02
N ASN A 165 36.54 1.38 -4.05
CA ASN A 165 37.30 0.18 -3.71
C ASN A 165 37.39 -0.82 -4.88
N VAL A 166 36.28 -1.02 -5.62
CA VAL A 166 36.27 -1.85 -6.83
C VAL A 166 37.19 -1.28 -7.89
N ASN A 167 37.20 0.04 -8.07
CA ASN A 167 38.05 0.72 -9.02
C ASN A 167 39.52 0.64 -8.63
N GLU A 168 39.85 0.77 -7.36
CA GLU A 168 41.22 0.59 -6.85
C GLU A 168 41.71 -0.85 -7.07
N LEU A 169 40.86 -1.85 -6.78
CA LEU A 169 41.20 -3.26 -7.02
C LEU A 169 41.45 -3.53 -8.52
N ALA A 170 40.69 -2.90 -9.42
CA ALA A 170 40.83 -3.09 -10.87
C ALA A 170 42.08 -2.37 -11.45
N ALA A 171 42.60 -1.37 -10.75
CA ALA A 171 43.78 -0.58 -11.17
C ALA A 171 45.11 -1.24 -10.76
N ASN A 172 45.08 -2.13 -9.76
CA ASN A 172 46.26 -2.83 -9.23
C ASN A 172 46.42 -4.23 -9.88
#